data_f0b3f05e3bf672b7f0fdb3249865be1b
#
_entry.id   f0b3f05e3bf672b7f0fdb3249865be1b
#
_cell.length_a   1.000
_cell.length_b   1.000
_cell.length_c   1.000
_cell.angle_alpha   90.00
_cell.angle_beta   90.00
_cell.angle_gamma   90.00
#
_symmetry.space_group_name_H-M   'P 1'
#
loop_
_entity.id
_entity.type
_entity.pdbx_description
1 polymer ?
#
loop_
_entity_poly.entity_id
_entity_poly.type
_entity_poly.pdbx_seq_one_letter_code
_entity_poly.pdbx_strand_id
1 'polypeptide(L)'
;ILAVAIVVDDAIVVVENASRLLETGQYSPREAVTKAMGEITGPIVGVVLVLLAVFIPTMMISGISGQLYKQFALTIAASTVLSGFNSLTLTPALCALFLEKSKPSNFFIYKGFNKAYDKTQGVYDSTVKWLLQRPGMALASYGALTVIALLLFMHWPSTFIPDEDDGYFIAVVQLPPAASLERTQAVGEKINGILDSYPEVKNYIG
;
A
#
# COMPACT_ATOMS: atom_id res chain seq x y z
N ILE A 1 7.97 1.56 -4.32
CA ILE A 1 7.60 2.52 -3.26
C ILE A 1 6.87 1.78 -2.13
N LEU A 2 5.79 1.02 -2.40
CA LEU A 2 5.02 0.29 -1.37
C LEU A 2 5.89 -0.68 -0.56
N ALA A 3 6.73 -1.48 -1.22
CA ALA A 3 7.64 -2.42 -0.57
C ALA A 3 8.65 -1.72 0.36
N VAL A 4 9.14 -0.52 -0.03
CA VAL A 4 10.05 0.28 0.82
C VAL A 4 9.35 0.75 2.09
N ALA A 5 8.08 1.18 1.98
CA ALA A 5 7.31 1.60 3.15
C ALA A 5 7.17 0.47 4.18
N ILE A 6 6.84 -0.75 3.72
CA ILE A 6 6.72 -1.94 4.59
C ILE A 6 8.05 -2.28 5.27
N VAL A 7 9.17 -2.20 4.54
CA VAL A 7 10.52 -2.50 5.08
C VAL A 7 10.92 -1.53 6.18
N VAL A 8 10.59 -0.25 6.03
CA VAL A 8 10.96 0.79 6.99
C VAL A 8 10.13 0.69 8.28
N ASP A 9 8.88 0.27 8.19
CA ASP A 9 7.94 0.23 9.32
C ASP A 9 8.42 -0.72 10.43
N ASP A 10 8.84 -1.92 10.10
CA ASP A 10 9.37 -2.88 11.08
C ASP A 10 10.61 -2.34 11.83
N ALA A 11 11.50 -1.65 11.13
CA ALA A 11 12.69 -1.05 11.73
C ALA A 11 12.35 0.12 12.66
N ILE A 12 11.34 0.94 12.31
CA ILE A 12 10.86 2.05 13.15
C ILE A 12 10.35 1.52 14.48
N VAL A 13 9.57 0.45 14.50
CA VAL A 13 9.03 -0.15 15.73
C VAL A 13 10.16 -0.57 16.69
N VAL A 14 11.25 -1.14 16.16
CA VAL A 14 12.43 -1.51 16.97
C VAL A 14 13.10 -0.28 17.58
N VAL A 15 13.36 0.74 16.75
CA VAL A 15 14.00 1.98 17.19
C VAL A 15 13.15 2.70 18.22
N GLU A 16 11.85 2.82 17.97
CA GLU A 16 10.92 3.50 18.87
C GLU A 16 10.84 2.82 20.23
N ASN A 17 10.69 1.49 20.27
CA ASN A 17 10.59 0.75 21.52
C ASN A 17 11.90 0.80 22.32
N ALA A 18 13.05 0.67 21.64
CA ALA A 18 14.36 0.80 22.25
C ALA A 18 14.58 2.24 22.81
N SER A 19 14.21 3.27 22.04
CA SER A 19 14.29 4.67 22.48
C SER A 19 13.40 4.93 23.69
N ARG A 20 12.18 4.46 23.68
CA ARG A 20 11.22 4.58 24.78
C ARG A 20 11.79 4.00 26.08
N LEU A 21 12.39 2.82 26.02
CA LEU A 21 13.01 2.19 27.20
C LEU A 21 14.27 2.94 27.67
N LEU A 22 15.06 3.46 26.72
CA LEU A 22 16.26 4.23 27.05
C LEU A 22 15.91 5.57 27.72
N GLU A 23 14.83 6.22 27.30
CA GLU A 23 14.35 7.49 27.85
C GLU A 23 13.88 7.38 29.31
N THR A 24 13.46 6.18 29.76
CA THR A 24 13.13 5.95 31.18
C THR A 24 14.33 6.19 32.08
N GLY A 25 15.54 6.18 31.56
CA GLY A 25 16.77 6.38 32.31
C GLY A 25 17.23 5.18 33.14
N GLN A 26 16.48 4.08 33.12
CA GLN A 26 16.75 2.89 33.94
C GLN A 26 17.70 1.90 33.26
N TYR A 27 17.88 2.01 31.93
CA TYR A 27 18.61 1.03 31.14
C TYR A 27 19.77 1.68 30.38
N SER A 28 20.87 0.96 30.22
CA SER A 28 21.89 1.27 29.23
C SER A 28 21.37 1.00 27.81
N PRO A 29 21.98 1.55 26.74
CA PRO A 29 21.52 1.32 25.37
C PRO A 29 21.36 -0.17 25.02
N ARG A 30 22.31 -1.00 25.42
CA ARG A 30 22.27 -2.44 25.18
C ARG A 30 21.14 -3.14 25.93
N GLU A 31 20.93 -2.80 27.19
CA GLU A 31 19.84 -3.36 28.01
C GLU A 31 18.48 -2.92 27.48
N ALA A 32 18.33 -1.65 27.11
CA ALA A 32 17.10 -1.13 26.51
C ALA A 32 16.73 -1.89 25.23
N VAL A 33 17.71 -2.09 24.33
CA VAL A 33 17.50 -2.86 23.08
C VAL A 33 17.18 -4.32 23.37
N THR A 34 17.93 -4.97 24.27
CA THR A 34 17.67 -6.38 24.61
C THR A 34 16.26 -6.58 25.16
N LYS A 35 15.81 -5.67 26.02
CA LYS A 35 14.46 -5.69 26.58
C LYS A 35 13.40 -5.38 25.53
N ALA A 36 13.62 -4.37 24.69
CA ALA A 36 12.75 -4.05 23.55
C ALA A 36 12.56 -5.25 22.64
N MET A 37 13.65 -5.92 22.27
CA MET A 37 13.58 -7.11 21.42
C MET A 37 12.81 -8.24 22.05
N GLY A 38 12.89 -8.44 23.37
CA GLY A 38 12.07 -9.41 24.09
C GLY A 38 10.55 -9.13 23.96
N GLU A 39 10.16 -7.87 23.88
CA GLU A 39 8.76 -7.46 23.75
C GLU A 39 8.25 -7.55 22.30
N ILE A 40 9.08 -7.20 21.31
CA ILE A 40 8.63 -6.98 19.90
C ILE A 40 9.00 -8.09 18.92
N THR A 41 9.90 -9.01 19.25
CA THR A 41 10.29 -10.11 18.33
C THR A 41 9.09 -10.95 17.91
N GLY A 42 8.22 -11.34 18.84
CA GLY A 42 7.01 -12.10 18.55
C GLY A 42 6.07 -11.36 17.58
N PRO A 43 5.66 -10.12 17.89
CA PRO A 43 4.90 -9.28 16.97
C PRO A 43 5.51 -9.13 15.58
N ILE A 44 6.82 -8.85 15.44
CA ILE A 44 7.48 -8.70 14.13
C ILE A 44 7.38 -10.01 13.33
N VAL A 45 7.71 -11.15 13.93
CA VAL A 45 7.57 -12.44 13.26
C VAL A 45 6.12 -12.70 12.87
N GLY A 46 5.16 -12.35 13.72
CA GLY A 46 3.73 -12.45 13.44
C GLY A 46 3.31 -11.64 12.22
N VAL A 47 3.75 -10.38 12.12
CA VAL A 47 3.46 -9.50 10.96
C VAL A 47 4.05 -10.09 9.68
N VAL A 48 5.32 -10.52 9.70
CA VAL A 48 5.97 -11.15 8.55
C VAL A 48 5.18 -12.38 8.07
N LEU A 49 4.80 -13.27 8.98
CA LEU A 49 4.04 -14.49 8.64
C LEU A 49 2.65 -14.16 8.08
N VAL A 50 1.95 -13.19 8.65
CA VAL A 50 0.62 -12.76 8.16
C VAL A 50 0.73 -12.17 6.76
N LEU A 51 1.70 -11.30 6.50
CA LEU A 51 1.91 -10.73 5.17
C LEU A 51 2.26 -11.83 4.14
N LEU A 52 3.13 -12.76 4.48
CA LEU A 52 3.44 -13.90 3.60
C LEU A 52 2.20 -14.76 3.32
N ALA A 53 1.37 -15.02 4.34
CA ALA A 53 0.14 -15.79 4.20
C ALA A 53 -0.87 -15.13 3.25
N VAL A 54 -0.85 -13.79 3.13
CA VAL A 54 -1.69 -13.03 2.18
C VAL A 54 -1.08 -13.00 0.78
N PHE A 55 0.23 -12.73 0.68
CA PHE A 55 0.85 -12.51 -0.64
C PHE A 55 1.21 -13.81 -1.36
N ILE A 56 1.53 -14.90 -0.66
CA ILE A 56 1.83 -16.19 -1.31
C ILE A 56 0.64 -16.71 -2.13
N PRO A 57 -0.60 -16.78 -1.62
CA PRO A 57 -1.75 -17.18 -2.43
C PRO A 57 -2.03 -16.24 -3.60
N THR A 58 -1.77 -14.94 -3.45
CA THR A 58 -1.96 -13.96 -4.52
C THR A 58 -1.07 -14.24 -5.73
N MET A 59 0.10 -14.86 -5.54
CA MET A 59 0.98 -15.28 -6.65
C MET A 59 0.39 -16.41 -7.49
N MET A 60 -0.62 -17.12 -6.99
CA MET A 60 -1.23 -18.28 -7.66
C MET A 60 -2.42 -17.88 -8.56
N ILE A 61 -2.79 -16.61 -8.58
CA ILE A 61 -3.87 -16.11 -9.44
C ILE A 61 -3.45 -16.23 -10.90
N SER A 62 -4.32 -16.83 -11.73
CA SER A 62 -4.09 -17.05 -13.17
C SER A 62 -4.63 -15.87 -14.01
N GLY A 63 -4.17 -15.78 -15.28
CA GLY A 63 -4.61 -14.77 -16.23
C GLY A 63 -3.72 -13.53 -16.29
N ILE A 64 -4.11 -12.55 -17.12
CA ILE A 64 -3.33 -11.31 -17.36
C ILE A 64 -3.18 -10.51 -16.08
N SER A 65 -4.27 -10.32 -15.34
CA SER A 65 -4.25 -9.68 -14.03
C SER A 65 -3.38 -10.45 -13.03
N GLY A 66 -3.38 -11.78 -13.08
CA GLY A 66 -2.56 -12.64 -12.24
C GLY A 66 -1.07 -12.41 -12.45
N GLN A 67 -0.61 -12.14 -13.67
CA GLN A 67 0.81 -11.83 -13.92
C GLN A 67 1.25 -10.53 -13.24
N LEU A 68 0.42 -9.50 -13.26
CA LEU A 68 0.69 -8.25 -12.56
C LEU A 68 0.72 -8.46 -11.05
N TYR A 69 -0.30 -9.13 -10.50
CA TYR A 69 -0.36 -9.43 -9.07
C TYR A 69 0.81 -10.29 -8.60
N LYS A 70 1.26 -11.25 -9.41
CA LYS A 70 2.40 -12.10 -9.11
C LYS A 70 3.69 -11.31 -8.91
N GLN A 71 3.97 -10.32 -9.76
CA GLN A 71 5.15 -9.47 -9.65
C GLN A 71 5.11 -8.61 -8.37
N PHE A 72 3.96 -8.00 -8.08
CA PHE A 72 3.76 -7.23 -6.85
C PHE A 72 3.90 -8.11 -5.61
N ALA A 73 3.20 -9.22 -5.58
CA ALA A 73 3.19 -10.14 -4.45
C ALA A 73 4.59 -10.72 -4.17
N LEU A 74 5.34 -11.12 -5.21
CA LEU A 74 6.70 -11.61 -5.06
C LEU A 74 7.63 -10.54 -4.48
N THR A 75 7.54 -9.30 -5.01
CA THR A 75 8.36 -8.19 -4.53
C THR A 75 8.05 -7.86 -3.07
N ILE A 76 6.78 -7.82 -2.70
CA ILE A 76 6.37 -7.53 -1.32
C ILE A 76 6.77 -8.67 -0.40
N ALA A 77 6.55 -9.93 -0.78
CA ALA A 77 6.92 -11.08 0.04
C ALA A 77 8.44 -11.14 0.28
N ALA A 78 9.26 -10.97 -0.75
CA ALA A 78 10.70 -10.92 -0.61
C ALA A 78 11.16 -9.74 0.27
N SER A 79 10.59 -8.55 0.06
CA SER A 79 10.88 -7.36 0.87
C SER A 79 10.49 -7.56 2.33
N THR A 80 9.35 -8.19 2.60
CA THR A 80 8.88 -8.47 3.97
C THR A 80 9.83 -9.44 4.71
N VAL A 81 10.30 -10.50 4.05
CA VAL A 81 11.28 -11.42 4.64
C VAL A 81 12.59 -10.70 4.97
N LEU A 82 13.09 -9.91 4.03
CA LEU A 82 14.32 -9.12 4.24
C LEU A 82 14.14 -8.06 5.32
N SER A 83 12.96 -7.42 5.39
CA SER A 83 12.61 -6.47 6.44
C SER A 83 12.64 -7.11 7.82
N GLY A 84 11.92 -8.23 7.98
CA GLY A 84 11.88 -8.96 9.24
C GLY A 84 13.29 -9.40 9.69
N PHE A 85 14.10 -9.92 8.76
CA PHE A 85 15.48 -10.28 9.05
C PHE A 85 16.32 -9.07 9.50
N ASN A 86 16.21 -7.95 8.80
CA ASN A 86 16.90 -6.70 9.11
C ASN A 86 16.48 -6.15 10.48
N SER A 87 15.18 -6.16 10.76
CA SER A 87 14.61 -5.64 12.01
C SER A 87 14.95 -6.50 13.22
N LEU A 88 15.19 -7.79 13.01
CA LEU A 88 15.60 -8.69 14.09
C LEU A 88 17.13 -8.80 14.28
N THR A 89 17.94 -8.30 13.34
CA THR A 89 19.41 -8.43 13.39
C THR A 89 20.11 -7.08 13.31
N LEU A 90 20.09 -6.43 12.17
CA LEU A 90 20.84 -5.20 11.93
C LEU A 90 20.30 -4.03 12.76
N THR A 91 18.99 -3.83 12.79
CA THR A 91 18.38 -2.67 13.49
C THR A 91 18.70 -2.70 14.98
N PRO A 92 18.49 -3.79 15.73
CA PRO A 92 18.85 -3.81 17.15
C PRO A 92 20.36 -3.67 17.39
N ALA A 93 21.20 -4.20 16.51
CA ALA A 93 22.64 -4.01 16.62
C ALA A 93 23.05 -2.53 16.48
N LEU A 94 22.47 -1.83 15.49
CA LEU A 94 22.69 -0.41 15.29
C LEU A 94 22.14 0.42 16.45
N CYS A 95 20.96 0.10 16.97
CA CYS A 95 20.40 0.75 18.15
C CYS A 95 21.32 0.60 19.37
N ALA A 96 21.86 -0.61 19.60
CA ALA A 96 22.75 -0.83 20.74
C ALA A 96 24.06 -0.04 20.65
N LEU A 97 24.51 0.31 19.42
CA LEU A 97 25.74 1.04 19.17
C LEU A 97 25.56 2.57 19.12
N PHE A 98 24.47 3.02 18.51
CA PHE A 98 24.29 4.43 18.15
C PHE A 98 23.18 5.14 18.91
N LEU A 99 22.31 4.40 19.63
CA LEU A 99 21.21 5.03 20.33
C LEU A 99 21.74 5.73 21.59
N GLU A 100 21.50 7.03 21.66
CA GLU A 100 21.82 7.85 22.82
C GLU A 100 20.53 8.45 23.41
N LYS A 101 20.57 8.79 24.69
CA LYS A 101 19.48 9.54 25.32
C LYS A 101 19.23 10.85 24.60
N SER A 102 18.00 11.07 24.20
CA SER A 102 17.60 12.30 23.54
C SER A 102 17.86 13.51 24.48
N LYS A 103 18.68 14.44 23.99
CA LYS A 103 18.86 15.75 24.67
C LYS A 103 17.87 16.73 24.05
N PRO A 104 17.08 17.45 24.85
CA PRO A 104 16.15 18.43 24.32
C PRO A 104 16.93 19.49 23.53
N SER A 105 16.68 19.53 22.21
CA SER A 105 17.29 20.54 21.35
C SER A 105 16.57 21.88 21.52
N ASN A 106 17.35 22.93 21.78
CA ASN A 106 16.85 24.30 21.92
C ASN A 106 16.62 25.03 20.60
N PHE A 107 16.84 24.33 19.47
CA PHE A 107 16.66 24.92 18.15
C PHE A 107 15.19 25.27 17.87
N PHE A 108 14.91 26.47 17.38
CA PHE A 108 13.55 27.01 17.31
C PHE A 108 12.58 26.18 16.46
N ILE A 109 13.07 25.52 15.40
CA ILE A 109 12.26 24.64 14.54
C ILE A 109 11.77 23.43 15.32
N TYR A 110 12.64 22.81 16.14
CA TYR A 110 12.24 21.68 16.98
C TYR A 110 11.22 22.10 18.06
N LYS A 111 11.37 23.32 18.62
CA LYS A 111 10.37 23.84 19.58
C LYS A 111 9.01 24.05 18.93
N GLY A 112 8.98 24.57 17.69
CA GLY A 112 7.75 24.73 16.92
C GLY A 112 7.08 23.40 16.61
N PHE A 113 7.87 22.44 16.13
CA PHE A 113 7.42 21.08 15.85
C PHE A 113 6.90 20.37 17.11
N ASN A 114 7.66 20.38 18.19
CA ASN A 114 7.24 19.76 19.46
C ASN A 114 5.95 20.37 19.98
N LYS A 115 5.81 21.70 19.94
CA LYS A 115 4.57 22.37 20.36
C LYS A 115 3.35 21.95 19.51
N ALA A 116 3.54 21.80 18.19
CA ALA A 116 2.50 21.30 17.29
C ALA A 116 2.16 19.84 17.59
N TYR A 117 3.18 19.02 17.82
CA TYR A 117 3.05 17.62 18.20
C TYR A 117 2.31 17.44 19.52
N ASP A 118 2.74 18.16 20.59
CA ASP A 118 2.12 18.11 21.92
C ASP A 118 0.63 18.53 21.85
N LYS A 119 0.33 19.56 21.04
CA LYS A 119 -1.06 19.97 20.81
C LYS A 119 -1.88 18.87 20.13
N THR A 120 -1.32 18.25 19.10
CA THR A 120 -1.99 17.14 18.38
C THR A 120 -2.19 15.94 19.30
N GLN A 121 -1.17 15.59 20.08
CA GLN A 121 -1.26 14.54 21.08
C GLN A 121 -2.33 14.84 22.14
N GLY A 122 -2.39 16.07 22.64
CA GLY A 122 -3.42 16.49 23.60
C GLY A 122 -4.85 16.37 23.04
N VAL A 123 -5.06 16.71 21.76
CA VAL A 123 -6.34 16.52 21.08
C VAL A 123 -6.64 15.04 20.94
N TYR A 124 -5.68 14.23 20.52
CA TYR A 124 -5.83 12.77 20.39
C TYR A 124 -6.21 12.13 21.74
N ASP A 125 -5.45 12.40 22.80
CA ASP A 125 -5.70 11.86 24.13
C ASP A 125 -7.09 12.25 24.67
N SER A 126 -7.49 13.50 24.45
CA SER A 126 -8.81 13.98 24.85
C SER A 126 -9.93 13.29 24.08
N THR A 127 -9.74 13.09 22.76
CA THR A 127 -10.71 12.40 21.89
C THR A 127 -10.84 10.94 22.28
N VAL A 128 -9.71 10.24 22.51
CA VAL A 128 -9.71 8.84 22.94
C VAL A 128 -10.38 8.69 24.30
N LYS A 129 -10.05 9.54 25.29
CA LYS A 129 -10.70 9.53 26.60
C LYS A 129 -12.19 9.76 26.50
N TRP A 130 -12.63 10.72 25.67
CA TRP A 130 -14.03 11.00 25.45
C TRP A 130 -14.77 9.82 24.80
N LEU A 131 -14.16 9.16 23.79
CA LEU A 131 -14.71 7.97 23.16
C LEU A 131 -14.82 6.79 24.12
N LEU A 132 -13.80 6.56 24.96
CA LEU A 132 -13.78 5.48 25.95
C LEU A 132 -14.87 5.67 27.03
N GLN A 133 -15.18 6.92 27.36
CA GLN A 133 -16.25 7.24 28.31
C GLN A 133 -17.66 7.05 27.68
N ARG A 134 -17.76 6.93 26.35
CA ARG A 134 -19.02 6.80 25.61
C ARG A 134 -18.97 5.65 24.61
N PRO A 135 -18.87 4.39 25.07
CA PRO A 135 -18.65 3.25 24.20
C PRO A 135 -19.76 3.04 23.15
N GLY A 136 -21.02 3.38 23.50
CA GLY A 136 -22.14 3.32 22.55
C GLY A 136 -21.97 4.30 21.38
N MET A 137 -21.45 5.51 21.64
CA MET A 137 -21.21 6.51 20.60
C MET A 137 -19.98 6.13 19.74
N ALA A 138 -18.94 5.58 20.35
CA ALA A 138 -17.78 5.05 19.64
C ALA A 138 -18.19 3.91 18.68
N LEU A 139 -19.01 2.99 19.14
CA LEU A 139 -19.51 1.88 18.31
C LEU A 139 -20.44 2.38 17.20
N ALA A 140 -21.31 3.36 17.49
CA ALA A 140 -22.20 3.96 16.49
C ALA A 140 -21.41 4.72 15.41
N SER A 141 -20.37 5.48 15.78
CA SER A 141 -19.51 6.18 14.81
C SER A 141 -18.70 5.20 13.95
N TYR A 142 -18.17 4.12 14.52
CA TYR A 142 -17.51 3.06 13.78
C TYR A 142 -18.48 2.37 12.80
N GLY A 143 -19.68 2.02 13.28
CA GLY A 143 -20.70 1.42 12.43
C GLY A 143 -21.13 2.34 11.28
N ALA A 144 -21.31 3.64 11.55
CA ALA A 144 -21.64 4.61 10.51
C ALA A 144 -20.52 4.73 9.46
N LEU A 145 -19.24 4.81 9.88
CA LEU A 145 -18.11 4.83 8.96
C LEU A 145 -18.02 3.55 8.13
N THR A 146 -18.25 2.40 8.73
CA THR A 146 -18.27 1.10 8.04
C THR A 146 -19.38 1.06 6.98
N VAL A 147 -20.59 1.52 7.31
CA VAL A 147 -21.70 1.59 6.34
C VAL A 147 -21.38 2.54 5.20
N ILE A 148 -20.84 3.73 5.50
CA ILE A 148 -20.41 4.69 4.47
C ILE A 148 -19.34 4.07 3.56
N ALA A 149 -18.34 3.39 4.12
CA ALA A 149 -17.30 2.72 3.34
C ALA A 149 -17.88 1.62 2.43
N LEU A 150 -18.81 0.82 2.92
CA LEU A 150 -19.50 -0.21 2.14
C LEU A 150 -20.34 0.41 1.02
N LEU A 151 -21.08 1.48 1.28
CA LEU A 151 -21.87 2.19 0.27
C LEU A 151 -20.97 2.79 -0.82
N LEU A 152 -19.86 3.40 -0.45
CA LEU A 152 -18.87 3.91 -1.40
C LEU A 152 -18.29 2.77 -2.23
N PHE A 153 -17.92 1.66 -1.61
CA PHE A 153 -17.39 0.49 -2.32
C PHE A 153 -18.39 -0.10 -3.32
N MET A 154 -19.70 -0.14 -2.96
CA MET A 154 -20.76 -0.65 -3.84
C MET A 154 -21.08 0.28 -5.01
N HIS A 155 -20.87 1.59 -4.86
CA HIS A 155 -21.17 2.59 -5.90
C HIS A 155 -19.94 2.97 -6.73
N TRP A 156 -18.73 2.61 -6.30
CA TRP A 156 -17.52 2.93 -7.05
C TRP A 156 -17.36 1.97 -8.22
N PRO A 157 -17.14 2.49 -9.44
CA PRO A 157 -16.91 1.62 -10.60
C PRO A 157 -15.65 0.78 -10.37
N SER A 158 -15.82 -0.54 -10.38
CA SER A 158 -14.73 -1.50 -10.19
C SER A 158 -14.23 -1.99 -11.55
N THR A 159 -13.47 -1.16 -12.25
CA THR A 159 -12.69 -1.58 -13.42
C THR A 159 -11.22 -1.65 -13.05
N PHE A 160 -10.58 -2.77 -13.37
CA PHE A 160 -9.15 -2.95 -13.11
C PHE A 160 -8.29 -2.05 -14.00
N ILE A 161 -8.73 -1.84 -15.21
CA ILE A 161 -8.15 -0.89 -16.17
C ILE A 161 -9.29 0.08 -16.51
N PRO A 162 -9.16 1.38 -16.20
CA PRO A 162 -10.13 2.37 -16.66
C PRO A 162 -10.24 2.30 -18.18
N ASP A 163 -11.46 2.43 -18.71
CA ASP A 163 -11.65 2.63 -20.14
C ASP A 163 -11.06 4.00 -20.47
N GLU A 164 -9.87 4.01 -21.02
CA GLU A 164 -9.24 5.23 -21.54
C GLU A 164 -9.72 5.44 -22.96
N ASP A 165 -10.07 6.67 -23.30
CA ASP A 165 -10.33 7.06 -24.67
C ASP A 165 -8.98 7.23 -25.39
N ASP A 166 -8.48 6.12 -25.94
CA ASP A 166 -7.23 6.08 -26.69
C ASP A 166 -7.34 6.76 -28.06
N GLY A 167 -8.51 7.30 -28.38
CA GLY A 167 -8.77 7.97 -29.65
C GLY A 167 -8.75 7.03 -30.85
N TYR A 168 -8.90 5.71 -30.65
CA TYR A 168 -9.04 4.75 -31.73
C TYR A 168 -10.20 3.79 -31.46
N PHE A 169 -10.74 3.20 -32.54
CA PHE A 169 -11.66 2.09 -32.45
C PHE A 169 -11.20 0.94 -33.35
N ILE A 170 -11.55 -0.29 -32.98
CA ILE A 170 -11.25 -1.48 -33.77
C ILE A 170 -12.55 -1.99 -34.38
N ALA A 171 -12.63 -1.98 -35.71
CA ALA A 171 -13.74 -2.59 -36.43
C ALA A 171 -13.36 -4.01 -36.87
N VAL A 172 -14.06 -5.01 -36.32
CA VAL A 172 -13.86 -6.40 -36.76
C VAL A 172 -14.95 -6.80 -37.74
N VAL A 173 -14.55 -7.13 -38.95
CA VAL A 173 -15.47 -7.58 -40.01
C VAL A 173 -15.24 -9.03 -40.27
N GLN A 174 -16.26 -9.84 -40.01
CA GLN A 174 -16.20 -11.28 -40.21
C GLN A 174 -17.12 -11.69 -41.37
N LEU A 175 -16.54 -12.24 -42.45
CA LEU A 175 -17.27 -12.83 -43.55
C LEU A 175 -17.65 -14.29 -43.24
N PRO A 176 -18.63 -14.85 -43.94
CA PRO A 176 -18.95 -16.28 -43.83
C PRO A 176 -17.74 -17.19 -44.12
N PRO A 177 -17.68 -18.37 -43.49
CA PRO A 177 -16.61 -19.33 -43.74
C PRO A 177 -16.48 -19.62 -45.26
N ALA A 178 -15.23 -19.71 -45.75
CA ALA A 178 -14.88 -19.93 -47.15
C ALA A 178 -15.11 -18.72 -48.10
N ALA A 179 -15.18 -17.49 -47.55
CA ALA A 179 -15.12 -16.31 -48.41
C ALA A 179 -13.76 -16.23 -49.12
N SER A 180 -13.76 -15.91 -50.42
CA SER A 180 -12.52 -15.72 -51.18
C SER A 180 -11.81 -14.43 -50.77
N LEU A 181 -10.51 -14.34 -51.01
CA LEU A 181 -9.71 -13.14 -50.77
C LEU A 181 -10.30 -11.92 -51.48
N GLU A 182 -10.76 -12.09 -52.75
CA GLU A 182 -11.37 -11.03 -53.52
C GLU A 182 -12.65 -10.48 -52.89
N ARG A 183 -13.48 -11.34 -52.29
CA ARG A 183 -14.68 -10.91 -51.55
C ARG A 183 -14.31 -10.15 -50.26
N THR A 184 -13.30 -10.60 -49.58
CA THR A 184 -12.81 -9.92 -48.37
C THR A 184 -12.26 -8.56 -48.72
N GLN A 185 -11.49 -8.45 -49.78
CA GLN A 185 -10.93 -7.18 -50.25
C GLN A 185 -12.01 -6.21 -50.71
N ALA A 186 -13.02 -6.68 -51.46
CA ALA A 186 -14.15 -5.83 -51.88
C ALA A 186 -14.97 -5.29 -50.71
N VAL A 187 -15.06 -6.03 -49.58
CA VAL A 187 -15.70 -5.56 -48.36
C VAL A 187 -14.80 -4.54 -47.65
N GLY A 188 -13.50 -4.77 -47.60
CA GLY A 188 -12.53 -3.82 -47.09
C GLY A 188 -12.58 -2.46 -47.79
N GLU A 189 -12.63 -2.46 -49.12
CA GLU A 189 -12.77 -1.23 -49.93
C GLU A 189 -14.06 -0.46 -49.61
N LYS A 190 -15.18 -1.16 -49.40
CA LYS A 190 -16.44 -0.52 -48.98
C LYS A 190 -16.34 0.11 -47.60
N ILE A 191 -15.65 -0.56 -46.67
CA ILE A 191 -15.42 -0.03 -45.32
C ILE A 191 -14.54 1.21 -45.39
N ASN A 192 -13.47 1.18 -46.15
CA ASN A 192 -12.60 2.34 -46.36
C ASN A 192 -13.40 3.53 -46.91
N GLY A 193 -14.27 3.30 -47.92
CA GLY A 193 -15.14 4.36 -48.45
C GLY A 193 -16.12 4.94 -47.40
N ILE A 194 -16.58 4.12 -46.45
CA ILE A 194 -17.41 4.59 -45.34
C ILE A 194 -16.57 5.41 -44.38
N LEU A 195 -15.38 4.93 -44.00
CA LEU A 195 -14.48 5.63 -43.08
C LEU A 195 -14.04 6.99 -43.62
N ASP A 196 -13.76 7.08 -44.90
CA ASP A 196 -13.40 8.33 -45.57
C ASP A 196 -14.53 9.39 -45.54
N SER A 197 -15.78 8.97 -45.33
CA SER A 197 -16.92 9.88 -45.21
C SER A 197 -17.05 10.54 -43.84
N TYR A 198 -16.30 10.08 -42.85
CA TYR A 198 -16.30 10.62 -41.45
C TYR A 198 -15.07 11.46 -41.22
N PRO A 199 -15.17 12.78 -41.09
CA PRO A 199 -14.02 13.68 -40.88
C PRO A 199 -13.31 13.47 -39.53
N GLU A 200 -13.96 12.78 -38.59
CA GLU A 200 -13.39 12.42 -37.29
C GLU A 200 -12.34 11.30 -37.40
N VAL A 201 -12.39 10.48 -38.43
CA VAL A 201 -11.46 9.41 -38.71
C VAL A 201 -10.27 9.95 -39.49
N LYS A 202 -9.15 10.15 -38.82
CA LYS A 202 -7.94 10.72 -39.44
C LYS A 202 -7.10 9.69 -40.20
N ASN A 203 -6.95 8.50 -39.65
CA ASN A 203 -6.17 7.41 -40.24
C ASN A 203 -6.80 6.05 -39.89
N TYR A 204 -6.71 5.11 -40.79
CA TYR A 204 -7.09 3.70 -40.56
C TYR A 204 -6.09 2.77 -41.24
N ILE A 205 -5.99 1.56 -40.73
CA ILE A 205 -5.13 0.50 -41.25
C ILE A 205 -6.03 -0.72 -41.44
N GLY A 206 -6.13 -1.22 -42.68
CA GLY A 206 -6.90 -2.40 -43.05
C GLY A 206 -6.05 -3.43 -43.78
#